data_0d6450073425247b4b66071e123cf02a
#
_entry.id   0d6450073425247b4b66071e123cf02a
#
_cell.length_a   1.000
_cell.length_b   1.000
_cell.length_c   1.000
_cell.angle_alpha   90.00
_cell.angle_beta   90.00
_cell.angle_gamma   90.00
#
_symmetry.space_group_name_H-M   'P 1'
#
loop_
_entity.id
_entity.type
_entity.pdbx_description
1 polymer ?
#
loop_
_entity_poly.entity_id
_entity_poly.type
_entity_poly.pdbx_seq_one_letter_code
_entity_poly.pdbx_strand_id
1 'polypeptide(L)'
;MTIDPDFLDELDRFEASLNQQTTAIKKGEQESPSVGEGLTFSDYRRYSPGDDTRLIDWRLYARTEEFFIKQFEEERNLTVHVLLDASASMDFGDGDQHKFEFGAKLGLGYAYLTAEEHNDFRFSLFGERTERIDTGKSTRGEVLALVDRLNGTTPKGAADFESALSTYAAAIRTRSLVVVVTDCIGDLDGLETGLASLARNEVVLIQVLSPDELDPDVGGDTIFEDLESDLTRRTYFGGRLAREYRTRVDEFVDDVQDRARDLRLTHALVATDEDFFDAFSTVWIG
;
A
#
# COMPACT_ATOMS: atom_id res chain seq x y z
N MET A 1 8.67 18.04 7.92
CA MET A 1 7.85 16.84 8.05
C MET A 1 7.99 16.28 9.46
N THR A 2 6.88 15.96 10.14
CA THR A 2 6.93 15.35 11.48
C THR A 2 5.66 14.54 11.72
N ILE A 3 5.73 13.24 11.42
CA ILE A 3 4.66 12.30 11.81
C ILE A 3 4.75 12.12 13.31
N ASP A 4 3.67 12.47 14.03
CA ASP A 4 3.59 12.29 15.48
C ASP A 4 3.46 10.79 15.81
N PRO A 5 4.20 10.26 16.79
CA PRO A 5 4.00 8.89 17.27
C PRO A 5 2.56 8.60 17.75
N ASP A 6 1.82 9.61 18.21
CA ASP A 6 0.40 9.49 18.58
C ASP A 6 -0.50 9.05 17.40
N PHE A 7 0.00 9.19 16.16
CA PHE A 7 -0.67 8.67 14.96
C PHE A 7 -0.95 7.15 15.04
N LEU A 8 -0.09 6.38 15.71
CA LEU A 8 -0.34 4.94 15.91
C LEU A 8 -1.55 4.69 16.84
N ASP A 9 -1.80 5.56 17.80
CA ASP A 9 -2.99 5.47 18.66
C ASP A 9 -4.28 5.85 17.90
N GLU A 10 -4.15 6.66 16.84
CA GLU A 10 -5.26 6.94 15.94
C GLU A 10 -5.54 5.74 15.02
N LEU A 11 -4.51 5.05 14.54
CA LEU A 11 -4.64 3.79 13.80
C LEU A 11 -5.28 2.69 14.65
N ASP A 12 -4.96 2.59 15.96
CA ASP A 12 -5.62 1.67 16.91
C ASP A 12 -7.15 1.90 16.93
N ARG A 13 -7.56 3.17 16.99
CA ARG A 13 -8.99 3.53 17.00
C ARG A 13 -9.67 3.21 15.67
N PHE A 14 -8.97 3.46 14.58
CA PHE A 14 -9.46 3.15 13.24
C PHE A 14 -9.66 1.65 13.07
N GLU A 15 -8.69 0.82 13.44
CA GLU A 15 -8.80 -0.64 13.41
C GLU A 15 -9.99 -1.14 14.26
N ALA A 16 -10.13 -0.61 15.48
CA ALA A 16 -11.26 -0.95 16.33
C ALA A 16 -12.61 -0.61 15.66
N SER A 17 -12.70 0.48 14.89
CA SER A 17 -13.89 0.87 14.15
C SER A 17 -14.18 -0.08 12.99
N LEU A 18 -13.16 -0.50 12.22
CA LEU A 18 -13.29 -1.48 11.15
C LEU A 18 -13.78 -2.82 11.69
N ASN A 19 -13.20 -3.30 12.79
CA ASN A 19 -13.59 -4.55 13.44
C ASN A 19 -15.03 -4.53 13.93
N GLN A 20 -15.53 -3.38 14.42
CA GLN A 20 -16.94 -3.22 14.80
C GLN A 20 -17.88 -3.29 13.59
N GLN A 21 -17.54 -2.68 12.48
CA GLN A 21 -18.33 -2.72 11.24
C GLN A 21 -18.37 -4.14 10.67
N THR A 22 -17.24 -4.83 10.63
CA THR A 22 -17.13 -6.22 10.15
C THR A 22 -17.91 -7.18 11.06
N THR A 23 -17.88 -7.00 12.39
CA THR A 23 -18.65 -7.79 13.34
C THR A 23 -20.16 -7.58 13.21
N ALA A 24 -20.59 -6.36 12.87
CA ALA A 24 -22.00 -6.05 12.62
C ALA A 24 -22.52 -6.76 11.35
N ILE A 25 -21.70 -6.92 10.33
CA ILE A 25 -22.01 -7.65 9.09
C ILE A 25 -21.99 -9.16 9.33
N LYS A 26 -21.00 -9.68 10.09
CA LYS A 26 -20.85 -11.13 10.40
C LYS A 26 -21.89 -11.69 11.38
N LYS A 27 -22.66 -10.87 12.07
CA LYS A 27 -23.74 -11.33 12.96
C LYS A 27 -24.87 -12.08 12.25
N GLY A 28 -24.80 -12.23 10.92
CA GLY A 28 -25.68 -13.04 10.09
C GLY A 28 -25.16 -14.44 9.73
N GLU A 29 -23.88 -14.74 9.94
CA GLU A 29 -23.27 -16.05 9.62
C GLU A 29 -22.69 -16.70 10.88
N GLN A 30 -23.05 -17.97 11.12
CA GLN A 30 -22.63 -18.71 12.29
C GLN A 30 -21.15 -19.08 12.23
N GLU A 31 -20.38 -18.65 13.24
CA GLU A 31 -18.99 -19.01 13.44
C GLU A 31 -18.83 -20.48 13.88
N SER A 32 -17.86 -21.16 13.31
CA SER A 32 -17.27 -22.39 13.85
C SER A 32 -15.89 -22.07 14.43
N PRO A 33 -15.62 -22.26 15.72
CA PRO A 33 -14.32 -21.91 16.30
C PRO A 33 -13.26 -22.94 15.91
N SER A 34 -12.18 -22.49 15.27
CA SER A 34 -10.95 -23.26 15.10
C SER A 34 -9.81 -22.62 15.90
N VAL A 35 -9.24 -23.38 16.80
CA VAL A 35 -8.04 -23.02 17.57
C VAL A 35 -6.92 -23.97 17.17
N GLY A 36 -5.80 -23.45 16.70
CA GLY A 36 -4.59 -24.23 16.43
C GLY A 36 -3.53 -23.41 15.71
N GLU A 37 -2.34 -23.36 16.27
CA GLU A 37 -1.19 -22.62 15.78
C GLU A 37 -0.84 -22.97 14.33
N GLY A 38 -0.95 -21.98 13.41
CA GLY A 38 -0.28 -22.01 12.10
C GLY A 38 -0.81 -22.99 11.05
N LEU A 39 -1.87 -23.73 11.33
CA LEU A 39 -2.50 -24.67 10.41
C LEU A 39 -4.01 -24.56 10.51
N THR A 40 -4.63 -23.95 9.51
CA THR A 40 -6.11 -23.89 9.44
C THR A 40 -6.65 -25.20 8.90
N PHE A 41 -7.64 -25.78 9.60
CA PHE A 41 -8.36 -26.96 9.11
C PHE A 41 -9.05 -26.62 7.79
N SER A 42 -8.65 -27.30 6.71
CA SER A 42 -9.22 -27.08 5.37
C SER A 42 -10.37 -28.05 5.07
N ASP A 43 -10.12 -29.37 5.16
CA ASP A 43 -11.12 -30.36 4.79
C ASP A 43 -10.74 -31.75 5.34
N TYR A 44 -11.65 -32.74 5.19
CA TYR A 44 -11.40 -34.14 5.41
C TYR A 44 -11.19 -34.88 4.09
N ARG A 45 -10.06 -35.57 3.96
CA ARG A 45 -9.80 -36.48 2.85
C ARG A 45 -9.84 -37.93 3.36
N ARG A 46 -10.35 -38.87 2.57
CA ARG A 46 -10.23 -40.27 2.86
C ARG A 46 -8.78 -40.70 2.94
N TYR A 47 -8.46 -41.50 3.96
CA TYR A 47 -7.13 -42.08 4.13
C TYR A 47 -6.78 -42.99 2.94
N SER A 48 -5.54 -42.84 2.46
CA SER A 48 -4.93 -43.75 1.47
C SER A 48 -3.70 -44.44 2.07
N PRO A 49 -3.41 -45.68 1.68
CA PRO A 49 -2.20 -46.37 2.17
C PRO A 49 -0.94 -45.57 1.86
N GLY A 50 -0.16 -45.23 2.90
CA GLY A 50 1.02 -44.37 2.81
C GLY A 50 0.85 -43.01 3.49
N ASP A 51 -0.37 -42.62 3.85
CA ASP A 51 -0.62 -41.40 4.61
C ASP A 51 -0.17 -41.50 6.06
N ASP A 52 0.16 -40.38 6.69
CA ASP A 52 0.52 -40.35 8.12
C ASP A 52 -0.70 -40.65 9.00
N THR A 53 -0.66 -41.77 9.66
CA THR A 53 -1.76 -42.28 10.52
C THR A 53 -2.04 -41.39 11.74
N ARG A 54 -1.10 -40.49 12.12
CA ARG A 54 -1.29 -39.51 13.20
C ARG A 54 -2.31 -38.44 12.86
N LEU A 55 -2.57 -38.22 11.58
CA LEU A 55 -3.53 -37.22 11.08
C LEU A 55 -4.95 -37.78 10.95
N ILE A 56 -5.19 -39.09 11.27
CA ILE A 56 -6.51 -39.70 11.24
C ILE A 56 -7.38 -39.09 12.34
N ASP A 57 -8.59 -38.67 11.95
CA ASP A 57 -9.59 -38.22 12.91
C ASP A 57 -10.35 -39.45 13.50
N TRP A 58 -9.89 -39.89 14.66
CA TRP A 58 -10.48 -41.04 15.37
C TRP A 58 -11.93 -40.79 15.85
N ARG A 59 -12.33 -39.50 16.02
CA ARG A 59 -13.71 -39.14 16.37
C ARG A 59 -14.65 -39.30 15.18
N LEU A 60 -14.16 -38.91 13.99
CA LEU A 60 -14.92 -39.10 12.76
C LEU A 60 -15.02 -40.58 12.41
N TYR A 61 -13.94 -41.35 12.56
CA TYR A 61 -13.94 -42.81 12.40
C TYR A 61 -14.96 -43.49 13.29
N ALA A 62 -15.05 -43.14 14.57
CA ALA A 62 -16.03 -43.72 15.52
C ALA A 62 -17.49 -43.44 15.12
N ARG A 63 -17.75 -42.53 14.24
CA ARG A 63 -19.10 -42.14 13.78
C ARG A 63 -19.44 -42.67 12.39
N THR A 64 -18.44 -42.83 11.54
CA THR A 64 -18.63 -43.18 10.11
C THR A 64 -18.07 -44.52 9.73
N GLU A 65 -17.23 -45.13 10.59
CA GLU A 65 -16.44 -46.35 10.33
C GLU A 65 -15.48 -46.22 9.12
N GLU A 66 -15.25 -44.99 8.64
CA GLU A 66 -14.34 -44.71 7.55
C GLU A 66 -13.16 -43.85 8.05
N PHE A 67 -11.94 -44.14 7.51
CA PHE A 67 -10.75 -43.38 7.89
C PHE A 67 -10.66 -42.07 7.09
N PHE A 68 -10.66 -40.97 7.79
CA PHE A 68 -10.44 -39.62 7.23
C PHE A 68 -9.21 -39.02 7.86
N ILE A 69 -8.44 -38.30 7.03
CA ILE A 69 -7.30 -37.48 7.44
C ILE A 69 -7.75 -36.04 7.45
N LYS A 70 -7.38 -35.33 8.52
CA LYS A 70 -7.48 -33.87 8.55
C LYS A 70 -6.48 -33.28 7.58
N GLN A 71 -6.96 -32.57 6.58
CA GLN A 71 -6.14 -31.70 5.75
C GLN A 71 -6.05 -30.35 6.44
N PHE A 72 -4.83 -29.89 6.59
CA PHE A 72 -4.54 -28.55 7.08
C PHE A 72 -3.94 -27.77 5.91
N GLU A 73 -4.45 -26.57 5.67
CA GLU A 73 -3.76 -25.60 4.85
C GLU A 73 -2.77 -24.85 5.75
N GLU A 74 -1.55 -24.74 5.31
CA GLU A 74 -0.57 -23.86 5.93
C GLU A 74 -1.09 -22.44 5.75
N GLU A 75 -1.39 -21.77 6.85
CA GLU A 75 -1.74 -20.35 6.84
C GLU A 75 -0.50 -19.62 6.29
N ARG A 76 -0.51 -19.36 5.00
CA ARG A 76 0.56 -18.56 4.39
C ARG A 76 0.34 -17.14 4.86
N ASN A 77 1.16 -16.70 5.81
CA ASN A 77 1.17 -15.33 6.24
C ASN A 77 1.31 -14.45 5.00
N LEU A 78 0.32 -13.60 4.79
CA LEU A 78 0.36 -12.61 3.73
C LEU A 78 1.57 -11.70 4.00
N THR A 79 2.37 -11.45 2.98
CA THR A 79 3.39 -10.42 3.08
C THR A 79 2.90 -9.17 2.33
N VAL A 80 2.85 -8.05 3.02
CA VAL A 80 2.54 -6.75 2.45
C VAL A 80 3.85 -5.99 2.21
N HIS A 81 4.09 -5.59 0.97
CA HIS A 81 5.24 -4.77 0.60
C HIS A 81 4.78 -3.34 0.35
N VAL A 82 5.26 -2.39 1.14
CA VAL A 82 5.05 -0.97 0.94
C VAL A 82 6.26 -0.38 0.23
N LEU A 83 6.02 0.26 -0.89
CA LEU A 83 6.98 1.01 -1.69
C LEU A 83 6.55 2.47 -1.71
N LEU A 84 7.25 3.33 -0.99
CA LEU A 84 6.98 4.75 -0.92
C LEU A 84 7.99 5.52 -1.76
N ASP A 85 7.49 6.34 -2.66
CA ASP A 85 8.29 7.25 -3.45
C ASP A 85 8.95 8.32 -2.56
N ALA A 86 10.24 8.50 -2.72
CA ALA A 86 11.06 9.51 -2.04
C ALA A 86 11.79 10.41 -3.05
N SER A 87 11.24 10.58 -4.25
CA SER A 87 11.72 11.55 -5.24
C SER A 87 11.44 12.99 -4.82
N ALA A 88 12.08 13.94 -5.44
CA ALA A 88 11.94 15.37 -5.11
C ALA A 88 10.52 15.88 -5.35
N SER A 89 9.78 15.32 -6.31
CA SER A 89 8.37 15.68 -6.58
C SER A 89 7.46 15.41 -5.37
N MET A 90 7.82 14.43 -4.51
CA MET A 90 7.11 14.14 -3.27
C MET A 90 7.39 15.17 -2.15
N ASP A 91 8.44 16.01 -2.27
CA ASP A 91 8.77 17.09 -1.31
C ASP A 91 7.94 18.35 -1.61
N PHE A 92 6.62 18.20 -1.66
CA PHE A 92 5.69 19.27 -2.02
C PHE A 92 4.51 19.34 -1.05
N GLY A 93 4.02 20.57 -0.83
CA GLY A 93 2.96 20.89 0.12
C GLY A 93 3.48 21.28 1.50
N ASP A 94 2.63 21.87 2.31
CA ASP A 94 2.96 22.40 3.64
C ASP A 94 2.17 21.67 4.74
N GLY A 95 2.81 21.46 5.91
CA GLY A 95 2.16 20.90 7.09
C GLY A 95 1.53 19.54 6.81
N ASP A 96 0.27 19.35 7.18
CA ASP A 96 -0.45 18.07 7.01
C ASP A 96 -0.75 17.72 5.55
N GLN A 97 -0.61 18.68 4.63
CA GLN A 97 -0.82 18.48 3.19
C GLN A 97 0.47 18.13 2.43
N HIS A 98 1.58 17.90 3.13
CA HIS A 98 2.84 17.51 2.51
C HIS A 98 2.76 16.11 1.93
N LYS A 99 2.97 15.95 0.61
CA LYS A 99 2.76 14.67 -0.11
C LYS A 99 3.52 13.50 0.50
N PHE A 100 4.83 13.69 0.75
CA PHE A 100 5.62 12.60 1.34
C PHE A 100 5.15 12.22 2.73
N GLU A 101 4.75 13.18 3.57
CA GLU A 101 4.21 12.88 4.89
C GLU A 101 2.88 12.12 4.81
N PHE A 102 1.98 12.57 3.93
CA PHE A 102 0.70 11.91 3.70
C PHE A 102 0.89 10.48 3.17
N GLY A 103 1.76 10.30 2.14
CA GLY A 103 2.11 9.00 1.60
C GLY A 103 2.78 8.08 2.63
N ALA A 104 3.64 8.64 3.49
CA ALA A 104 4.27 7.90 4.58
C ALA A 104 3.24 7.42 5.61
N LYS A 105 2.25 8.26 5.98
CA LYS A 105 1.14 7.86 6.84
C LYS A 105 0.30 6.73 6.23
N LEU A 106 0.03 6.77 4.91
CA LEU A 106 -0.65 5.66 4.21
C LEU A 106 0.16 4.37 4.31
N GLY A 107 1.45 4.42 4.01
CA GLY A 107 2.33 3.26 4.12
C GLY A 107 2.45 2.71 5.55
N LEU A 108 2.53 3.59 6.55
CA LEU A 108 2.52 3.21 7.97
C LEU A 108 1.19 2.55 8.37
N GLY A 109 0.06 3.03 7.86
CA GLY A 109 -1.25 2.42 8.08
C GLY A 109 -1.28 0.96 7.58
N TYR A 110 -0.80 0.70 6.36
CA TYR A 110 -0.66 -0.65 5.83
C TYR A 110 0.25 -1.53 6.69
N ALA A 111 1.44 -1.02 7.07
CA ALA A 111 2.39 -1.76 7.90
C ALA A 111 1.80 -2.07 9.29
N TYR A 112 1.08 -1.11 9.87
CA TYR A 112 0.45 -1.24 11.18
C TYR A 112 -0.64 -2.32 11.18
N LEU A 113 -1.65 -2.19 10.31
CA LEU A 113 -2.76 -3.15 10.24
C LEU A 113 -2.25 -4.57 9.87
N THR A 114 -1.26 -4.67 8.99
CA THR A 114 -0.61 -5.95 8.66
C THR A 114 0.04 -6.59 9.88
N ALA A 115 0.71 -5.79 10.74
CA ALA A 115 1.32 -6.29 11.96
C ALA A 115 0.29 -6.73 13.01
N GLU A 116 -0.81 -6.00 13.17
CA GLU A 116 -1.91 -6.35 14.08
C GLU A 116 -2.63 -7.64 13.64
N GLU A 117 -2.73 -7.88 12.34
CA GLU A 117 -3.24 -9.13 11.76
C GLU A 117 -2.24 -10.30 11.82
N HIS A 118 -1.06 -10.10 12.45
CA HIS A 118 0.01 -11.11 12.56
C HIS A 118 0.58 -11.54 11.20
N ASN A 119 0.43 -10.71 10.18
CA ASN A 119 1.03 -10.88 8.86
C ASN A 119 2.40 -10.20 8.78
N ASP A 120 3.15 -10.52 7.74
CA ASP A 120 4.46 -9.91 7.50
C ASP A 120 4.35 -8.64 6.66
N PHE A 121 5.10 -7.60 7.03
CA PHE A 121 5.27 -6.44 6.16
C PHE A 121 6.74 -6.19 5.81
N ARG A 122 6.97 -5.48 4.72
CA ARG A 122 8.25 -4.94 4.27
C ARG A 122 8.03 -3.50 3.84
N PHE A 123 8.91 -2.61 4.25
CA PHE A 123 8.81 -1.18 3.93
C PHE A 123 10.07 -0.70 3.23
N SER A 124 9.92 -0.11 2.05
CA SER A 124 11.03 0.41 1.27
C SER A 124 10.70 1.79 0.72
N LEU A 125 11.71 2.62 0.65
CA LEU A 125 11.67 3.87 -0.12
C LEU A 125 12.22 3.60 -1.52
N PHE A 126 11.71 4.29 -2.52
CA PHE A 126 12.28 4.28 -3.84
C PHE A 126 12.41 5.69 -4.43
N GLY A 127 13.29 5.87 -5.39
CA GLY A 127 13.60 7.06 -6.14
C GLY A 127 14.56 6.65 -7.24
N GLU A 128 15.78 7.18 -7.30
CA GLU A 128 16.83 6.64 -8.18
C GLU A 128 17.19 5.19 -7.87
N ARG A 129 16.99 4.76 -6.64
CA ARG A 129 17.25 3.39 -6.14
C ARG A 129 16.21 3.04 -5.09
N THR A 130 16.03 1.74 -4.90
CA THR A 130 15.17 1.25 -3.83
C THR A 130 16.01 0.96 -2.58
N GLU A 131 15.57 1.47 -1.44
CA GLU A 131 16.18 1.27 -0.14
C GLU A 131 15.14 0.67 0.82
N ARG A 132 15.46 -0.50 1.37
CA ARG A 132 14.64 -1.11 2.40
C ARG A 132 14.91 -0.45 3.75
N ILE A 133 13.88 0.03 4.42
CA ILE A 133 13.98 0.75 5.69
C ILE A 133 13.44 -0.04 6.90
N ASP A 134 12.74 -1.16 6.71
CA ASP A 134 12.36 -2.07 7.80
C ASP A 134 13.50 -3.04 8.17
N THR A 135 13.48 -3.62 9.38
CA THR A 135 14.46 -4.60 9.85
C THR A 135 14.06 -6.05 9.62
N GLY A 136 12.92 -6.30 8.98
CA GLY A 136 12.38 -7.64 8.73
C GLY A 136 11.50 -8.16 9.85
N LYS A 137 11.19 -7.36 10.86
CA LYS A 137 10.25 -7.68 11.92
C LYS A 137 8.91 -7.01 11.62
N SER A 138 7.83 -7.75 11.79
CA SER A 138 6.48 -7.23 11.59
C SER A 138 5.81 -7.05 12.95
N THR A 139 6.19 -5.98 13.66
CA THR A 139 5.71 -5.67 15.00
C THR A 139 5.40 -4.18 15.15
N ARG A 140 4.52 -3.82 16.09
CA ARG A 140 4.23 -2.42 16.44
C ARG A 140 5.52 -1.62 16.76
N GLY A 141 6.51 -2.24 17.41
CA GLY A 141 7.80 -1.60 17.70
C GLY A 141 8.60 -1.29 16.44
N GLU A 142 8.48 -2.10 15.39
CA GLU A 142 9.10 -1.80 14.11
C GLU A 142 8.36 -0.66 13.39
N VAL A 143 7.03 -0.60 13.47
CA VAL A 143 6.25 0.52 12.91
C VAL A 143 6.64 1.83 13.57
N LEU A 144 6.82 1.87 14.90
CA LEU A 144 7.35 3.04 15.62
C LEU A 144 8.74 3.44 15.10
N ALA A 145 9.63 2.47 14.88
CA ALA A 145 10.96 2.74 14.34
C ALA A 145 10.89 3.26 12.90
N LEU A 146 9.88 2.86 12.12
CA LEU A 146 9.63 3.41 10.78
C LEU A 146 9.22 4.88 10.85
N VAL A 147 8.41 5.30 11.83
CA VAL A 147 8.06 6.72 12.03
C VAL A 147 9.33 7.57 12.17
N ASP A 148 10.26 7.16 13.02
CA ASP A 148 11.52 7.89 13.21
C ASP A 148 12.37 7.95 11.93
N ARG A 149 12.44 6.85 11.18
CA ARG A 149 13.18 6.79 9.91
C ARG A 149 12.57 7.68 8.85
N LEU A 150 11.24 7.65 8.70
CA LEU A 150 10.49 8.47 7.75
C LEU A 150 10.62 9.95 8.09
N ASN A 151 10.52 10.32 9.38
CA ASN A 151 10.75 11.68 9.85
C ASN A 151 12.17 12.21 9.56
N GLY A 152 13.14 11.30 9.51
CA GLY A 152 14.52 11.64 9.14
C GLY A 152 14.80 11.63 7.63
N THR A 153 13.81 11.28 6.81
CA THR A 153 13.96 11.21 5.34
C THR A 153 13.62 12.54 4.71
N THR A 154 14.43 12.97 3.75
CA THR A 154 14.14 14.10 2.88
C THR A 154 14.05 13.58 1.45
N PRO A 155 12.89 13.67 0.79
CA PRO A 155 12.73 13.29 -0.61
C PRO A 155 13.68 14.08 -1.51
N LYS A 156 14.25 13.43 -2.54
CA LYS A 156 15.21 14.08 -3.42
C LYS A 156 15.48 13.27 -4.69
N GLY A 157 15.97 13.97 -5.73
CA GLY A 157 16.30 13.34 -7.02
C GLY A 157 15.05 12.96 -7.80
N ALA A 158 15.22 12.32 -8.93
CA ALA A 158 14.12 11.83 -9.77
C ALA A 158 13.81 10.36 -9.46
N ALA A 159 12.58 9.94 -9.70
CA ALA A 159 12.18 8.54 -9.63
C ALA A 159 12.59 7.80 -10.91
N ASP A 160 13.39 6.73 -10.77
CA ASP A 160 13.61 5.74 -11.83
C ASP A 160 12.64 4.58 -11.60
N PHE A 161 11.39 4.77 -12.05
CA PHE A 161 10.30 3.82 -11.80
C PHE A 161 10.62 2.43 -12.36
N GLU A 162 11.12 2.34 -13.61
CA GLU A 162 11.42 1.07 -14.25
C GLU A 162 12.46 0.29 -13.44
N SER A 163 13.61 0.91 -13.17
CA SER A 163 14.72 0.26 -12.47
C SER A 163 14.37 -0.08 -11.03
N ALA A 164 13.76 0.86 -10.30
CA ALA A 164 13.43 0.70 -8.89
C ALA A 164 12.41 -0.42 -8.68
N LEU A 165 11.29 -0.40 -9.39
CA LEU A 165 10.20 -1.36 -9.21
C LEU A 165 10.56 -2.74 -9.78
N SER A 166 11.25 -2.83 -10.92
CA SER A 166 11.70 -4.10 -11.50
C SER A 166 12.76 -4.79 -10.62
N THR A 167 13.70 -4.03 -10.07
CA THR A 167 14.69 -4.56 -9.13
C THR A 167 14.01 -5.09 -7.87
N TYR A 168 13.03 -4.37 -7.35
CA TYR A 168 12.28 -4.82 -6.18
C TYR A 168 11.44 -6.06 -6.47
N ALA A 169 10.74 -6.09 -7.61
CA ALA A 169 9.94 -7.23 -8.05
C ALA A 169 10.73 -8.54 -8.09
N ALA A 170 12.00 -8.47 -8.52
CA ALA A 170 12.89 -9.64 -8.56
C ALA A 170 13.23 -10.18 -7.15
N ALA A 171 13.13 -9.37 -6.11
CA ALA A 171 13.38 -9.77 -4.73
C ALA A 171 12.18 -10.43 -4.05
N ILE A 172 10.95 -10.21 -4.53
CA ILE A 172 9.73 -10.82 -4.01
C ILE A 172 9.70 -12.30 -4.42
N ARG A 173 9.64 -13.22 -3.47
CA ARG A 173 9.70 -14.67 -3.74
C ARG A 173 8.33 -15.33 -3.76
N THR A 174 7.39 -14.84 -2.97
CA THR A 174 6.02 -15.38 -2.84
C THR A 174 5.02 -14.35 -3.31
N ARG A 175 3.85 -14.81 -3.78
CA ARG A 175 2.76 -13.89 -4.14
C ARG A 175 2.39 -13.08 -2.90
N SER A 176 2.34 -11.76 -3.03
CA SER A 176 2.22 -10.79 -1.94
C SER A 176 1.25 -9.69 -2.35
N LEU A 177 0.82 -8.87 -1.39
CA LEU A 177 0.24 -7.57 -1.68
C LEU A 177 1.39 -6.56 -1.79
N VAL A 178 1.39 -5.75 -2.85
CA VAL A 178 2.37 -4.67 -3.05
C VAL A 178 1.63 -3.34 -3.14
N VAL A 179 1.90 -2.45 -2.23
CA VAL A 179 1.35 -1.10 -2.18
C VAL A 179 2.42 -0.13 -2.66
N VAL A 180 2.18 0.52 -3.77
CA VAL A 180 3.05 1.55 -4.34
C VAL A 180 2.42 2.90 -4.10
N VAL A 181 3.10 3.78 -3.37
CA VAL A 181 2.64 5.13 -3.04
C VAL A 181 3.56 6.13 -3.72
N THR A 182 3.04 6.90 -4.65
CA THR A 182 3.80 7.88 -5.48
C THR A 182 2.84 8.93 -6.02
N ASP A 183 3.34 10.07 -6.48
CA ASP A 183 2.56 11.03 -7.26
C ASP A 183 2.49 10.66 -8.74
N CYS A 184 3.27 9.67 -9.18
CA CYS A 184 3.41 9.22 -10.56
C CYS A 184 3.99 10.29 -11.50
N ILE A 185 4.54 11.38 -10.98
CA ILE A 185 5.16 12.44 -11.81
C ILE A 185 6.51 11.94 -12.34
N GLY A 186 6.72 12.00 -13.65
CA GLY A 186 7.96 11.56 -14.29
C GLY A 186 7.71 10.70 -15.54
N ASP A 187 8.54 9.69 -15.75
CA ASP A 187 8.45 8.77 -16.89
C ASP A 187 7.31 7.76 -16.70
N LEU A 188 6.14 8.02 -17.31
CA LEU A 188 4.99 7.12 -17.24
C LEU A 188 5.20 5.79 -17.95
N ASP A 189 6.04 5.72 -18.99
CA ASP A 189 6.35 4.46 -19.67
C ASP A 189 7.24 3.58 -18.78
N GLY A 190 8.19 4.20 -18.07
CA GLY A 190 8.99 3.55 -17.03
C GLY A 190 8.13 3.10 -15.85
N LEU A 191 7.14 3.89 -15.43
CA LEU A 191 6.18 3.51 -14.38
C LEU A 191 5.38 2.27 -14.81
N GLU A 192 4.82 2.25 -16.03
CA GLU A 192 4.08 1.10 -16.57
C GLU A 192 4.94 -0.16 -16.61
N THR A 193 6.17 -0.05 -17.11
CA THR A 193 7.11 -1.18 -17.17
C THR A 193 7.44 -1.70 -15.76
N GLY A 194 7.71 -0.80 -14.83
CA GLY A 194 7.97 -1.12 -13.42
C GLY A 194 6.79 -1.81 -12.75
N LEU A 195 5.58 -1.28 -12.90
CA LEU A 195 4.35 -1.87 -12.38
C LEU A 195 4.06 -3.24 -13.00
N ALA A 196 4.26 -3.40 -14.31
CA ALA A 196 4.10 -4.67 -15.01
C ALA A 196 5.01 -5.76 -14.41
N SER A 197 6.22 -5.41 -13.96
CA SER A 197 7.12 -6.34 -13.29
C SER A 197 6.58 -6.88 -11.97
N LEU A 198 5.71 -6.14 -11.29
CA LEU A 198 5.03 -6.49 -10.04
C LEU A 198 3.73 -7.28 -10.25
N ALA A 199 3.19 -7.38 -11.47
CA ALA A 199 1.84 -7.88 -11.77
C ALA A 199 1.57 -9.35 -11.41
N ARG A 200 2.59 -10.14 -11.03
CA ARG A 200 2.39 -11.47 -10.43
C ARG A 200 1.84 -11.42 -9.00
N ASN A 201 1.93 -10.26 -8.35
CA ASN A 201 1.40 -9.96 -7.03
C ASN A 201 0.05 -9.28 -7.17
N GLU A 202 -0.63 -9.06 -6.06
CA GLU A 202 -1.71 -8.10 -5.97
C GLU A 202 -1.09 -6.73 -5.78
N VAL A 203 -1.42 -5.77 -6.64
CA VAL A 203 -0.77 -4.45 -6.62
C VAL A 203 -1.82 -3.36 -6.45
N VAL A 204 -1.59 -2.51 -5.47
CA VAL A 204 -2.36 -1.28 -5.23
C VAL A 204 -1.43 -0.10 -5.53
N LEU A 205 -1.78 0.70 -6.53
CA LEU A 205 -1.13 1.96 -6.85
C LEU A 205 -1.91 3.10 -6.20
N ILE A 206 -1.31 3.78 -5.24
CA ILE A 206 -1.89 4.95 -4.59
C ILE A 206 -1.18 6.19 -5.16
N GLN A 207 -1.91 6.95 -5.96
CA GLN A 207 -1.45 8.21 -6.52
C GLN A 207 -1.78 9.33 -5.53
N VAL A 208 -0.75 10.02 -5.01
CA VAL A 208 -0.89 11.09 -4.02
C VAL A 208 -0.61 12.42 -4.69
N LEU A 209 -1.60 13.30 -4.75
CA LEU A 209 -1.46 14.65 -5.29
C LEU A 209 -1.89 15.69 -4.25
N SER A 210 -1.25 16.85 -4.28
CA SER A 210 -1.68 17.98 -3.45
C SER A 210 -2.85 18.75 -4.10
N PRO A 211 -3.67 19.47 -3.33
CA PRO A 211 -4.71 20.34 -3.89
C PRO A 211 -4.15 21.36 -4.87
N ASP A 212 -2.95 21.91 -4.61
CA ASP A 212 -2.31 22.88 -5.46
C ASP A 212 -1.82 22.29 -6.79
N GLU A 213 -1.57 20.99 -6.84
CA GLU A 213 -1.27 20.28 -8.09
C GLU A 213 -2.54 19.95 -8.87
N LEU A 214 -3.65 19.63 -8.17
CA LEU A 214 -4.93 19.35 -8.81
C LEU A 214 -5.59 20.63 -9.35
N ASP A 215 -5.63 21.69 -8.56
CA ASP A 215 -6.25 22.97 -8.93
C ASP A 215 -5.54 24.15 -8.24
N PRO A 216 -4.42 24.63 -8.79
CA PRO A 216 -3.62 25.66 -8.16
C PRO A 216 -4.41 26.98 -8.02
N ASP A 217 -4.56 27.46 -6.77
CA ASP A 217 -5.15 28.78 -6.47
C ASP A 217 -4.11 29.90 -6.67
N VAL A 218 -3.51 29.93 -7.85
CA VAL A 218 -2.54 30.95 -8.23
C VAL A 218 -3.07 31.81 -9.35
N GLY A 219 -2.73 33.08 -9.31
CA GLY A 219 -3.14 34.00 -10.35
C GLY A 219 -2.10 35.15 -10.55
N GLY A 220 -2.02 35.66 -11.77
CA GLY A 220 -1.10 36.72 -12.08
C GLY A 220 0.29 36.23 -12.52
N ASP A 221 1.31 36.97 -12.14
CA ASP A 221 2.71 36.66 -12.51
C ASP A 221 3.29 35.64 -11.54
N THR A 222 3.37 34.39 -11.98
CA THR A 222 3.73 33.22 -11.15
C THR A 222 5.03 32.62 -11.64
N ILE A 223 5.85 32.14 -10.70
CA ILE A 223 7.07 31.38 -10.96
C ILE A 223 6.76 29.93 -10.67
N PHE A 224 6.88 29.08 -11.69
CA PHE A 224 6.82 27.64 -11.53
C PHE A 224 8.23 27.08 -11.43
N GLU A 225 8.46 26.19 -10.50
CA GLU A 225 9.71 25.51 -10.26
C GLU A 225 9.52 24.01 -10.46
N ASP A 226 10.40 23.39 -11.21
CA ASP A 226 10.44 21.94 -11.35
C ASP A 226 11.37 21.37 -10.27
N LEU A 227 10.84 20.61 -9.35
CA LEU A 227 11.57 20.09 -8.19
C LEU A 227 12.63 19.05 -8.56
N GLU A 228 12.50 18.39 -9.70
CA GLU A 228 13.45 17.35 -10.16
C GLU A 228 14.60 17.92 -11.00
N SER A 229 14.38 19.01 -11.74
CA SER A 229 15.35 19.55 -12.70
C SER A 229 15.87 20.96 -12.35
N ASP A 230 15.48 21.56 -11.22
CA ASP A 230 15.79 22.94 -10.81
C ASP A 230 15.43 23.99 -11.89
N LEU A 231 14.57 23.63 -12.83
CA LEU A 231 14.15 24.56 -13.89
C LEU A 231 13.03 25.46 -13.37
N THR A 232 13.23 26.77 -13.51
CA THR A 232 12.22 27.75 -13.13
C THR A 232 11.63 28.41 -14.38
N ARG A 233 10.31 28.56 -14.39
CA ARG A 233 9.59 29.26 -15.47
C ARG A 233 8.64 30.30 -14.90
N ARG A 234 8.89 31.56 -15.25
CA ARG A 234 7.98 32.65 -14.92
C ARG A 234 6.94 32.80 -16.03
N THR A 235 5.66 32.79 -15.65
CA THR A 235 4.56 32.98 -16.60
C THR A 235 3.38 33.67 -15.92
N TYR A 236 2.54 34.34 -16.72
CA TYR A 236 1.29 34.90 -16.23
C TYR A 236 0.22 33.77 -16.17
N PHE A 237 -0.17 33.41 -14.96
CA PHE A 237 -1.18 32.40 -14.73
C PHE A 237 -2.58 33.04 -14.72
N GLY A 238 -3.23 33.06 -15.88
CA GLY A 238 -4.57 33.60 -16.07
C GLY A 238 -5.59 32.52 -16.34
N GLY A 239 -6.86 32.88 -16.35
CA GLY A 239 -7.95 31.91 -16.45
C GLY A 239 -7.94 30.99 -17.68
N ARG A 240 -7.21 31.30 -18.75
CA ARG A 240 -6.97 30.40 -19.89
C ARG A 240 -5.96 29.31 -19.50
N LEU A 241 -4.82 29.70 -18.94
CA LEU A 241 -3.75 28.79 -18.56
C LEU A 241 -4.21 27.86 -17.42
N ALA A 242 -5.00 28.39 -16.48
CA ALA A 242 -5.62 27.57 -15.42
C ALA A 242 -6.52 26.45 -15.99
N ARG A 243 -7.32 26.75 -17.01
CA ARG A 243 -8.14 25.70 -17.66
C ARG A 243 -7.28 24.68 -18.42
N GLU A 244 -6.26 25.15 -19.15
CA GLU A 244 -5.34 24.27 -19.87
C GLU A 244 -4.57 23.37 -18.89
N TYR A 245 -4.22 23.89 -17.72
CA TYR A 245 -3.55 23.14 -16.65
C TYR A 245 -4.47 22.05 -16.09
N ARG A 246 -5.69 22.40 -15.69
CA ARG A 246 -6.66 21.41 -15.16
C ARG A 246 -6.91 20.28 -16.16
N THR A 247 -7.11 20.61 -17.44
CA THR A 247 -7.28 19.59 -18.48
C THR A 247 -6.07 18.64 -18.56
N ARG A 248 -4.85 19.16 -18.42
CA ARG A 248 -3.64 18.32 -18.43
C ARG A 248 -3.52 17.45 -17.17
N VAL A 249 -3.93 17.96 -16.02
CA VAL A 249 -3.96 17.18 -14.78
C VAL A 249 -5.00 16.07 -14.89
N ASP A 250 -6.20 16.37 -15.40
CA ASP A 250 -7.24 15.36 -15.65
C ASP A 250 -6.72 14.28 -16.62
N GLU A 251 -6.13 14.68 -17.76
CA GLU A 251 -5.53 13.77 -18.74
C GLU A 251 -4.40 12.91 -18.14
N PHE A 252 -3.58 13.47 -17.23
CA PHE A 252 -2.51 12.76 -16.56
C PHE A 252 -3.06 11.71 -15.57
N VAL A 253 -4.05 12.09 -14.76
CA VAL A 253 -4.70 11.15 -13.83
C VAL A 253 -5.39 10.02 -14.59
N ASP A 254 -6.10 10.35 -15.68
CA ASP A 254 -6.76 9.37 -16.55
C ASP A 254 -5.74 8.42 -17.19
N ASP A 255 -4.58 8.92 -17.67
CA ASP A 255 -3.52 8.07 -18.27
C ASP A 255 -2.94 7.10 -17.24
N VAL A 256 -2.64 7.56 -16.01
CA VAL A 256 -2.19 6.68 -14.92
C VAL A 256 -3.24 5.60 -14.59
N GLN A 257 -4.52 5.99 -14.50
CA GLN A 257 -5.61 5.08 -14.23
C GLN A 257 -5.78 4.04 -15.34
N ASP A 258 -5.70 4.46 -16.61
CA ASP A 258 -5.84 3.56 -17.76
C ASP A 258 -4.70 2.55 -17.79
N ARG A 259 -3.45 2.97 -17.59
CA ARG A 259 -2.27 2.08 -17.49
C ARG A 259 -2.44 1.07 -16.35
N ALA A 260 -2.86 1.51 -15.18
CA ALA A 260 -3.12 0.60 -14.05
C ALA A 260 -4.23 -0.42 -14.38
N ARG A 261 -5.30 0.02 -15.03
CA ARG A 261 -6.40 -0.86 -15.48
C ARG A 261 -5.94 -1.89 -16.49
N ASP A 262 -5.12 -1.49 -17.46
CA ASP A 262 -4.59 -2.40 -18.49
C ASP A 262 -3.70 -3.50 -17.87
N LEU A 263 -2.98 -3.16 -16.81
CA LEU A 263 -2.19 -4.10 -16.01
C LEU A 263 -3.04 -4.85 -14.96
N ARG A 264 -4.34 -4.56 -14.83
CA ARG A 264 -5.27 -5.13 -13.82
C ARG A 264 -4.85 -4.86 -12.39
N LEU A 265 -4.31 -3.68 -12.14
CA LEU A 265 -3.95 -3.20 -10.82
C LEU A 265 -5.07 -2.36 -10.23
N THR A 266 -5.18 -2.33 -8.91
CA THR A 266 -6.02 -1.35 -8.22
C THR A 266 -5.32 0.01 -8.24
N HIS A 267 -6.02 1.06 -8.69
CA HIS A 267 -5.53 2.44 -8.64
C HIS A 267 -6.47 3.28 -7.78
N ALA A 268 -5.89 4.09 -6.91
CA ALA A 268 -6.61 5.08 -6.13
C ALA A 268 -5.88 6.42 -6.19
N LEU A 269 -6.59 7.47 -6.54
CA LEU A 269 -6.13 8.85 -6.41
C LEU A 269 -6.54 9.36 -5.03
N VAL A 270 -5.61 9.98 -4.33
CA VAL A 270 -5.81 10.58 -3.00
C VAL A 270 -5.26 12.00 -3.02
N ALA A 271 -6.09 12.97 -2.62
CA ALA A 271 -5.65 14.34 -2.41
C ALA A 271 -5.19 14.55 -0.96
N THR A 272 -4.10 15.31 -0.78
CA THR A 272 -3.52 15.46 0.57
C THR A 272 -4.32 16.36 1.53
N ASP A 273 -5.41 16.98 1.06
CA ASP A 273 -6.37 17.73 1.89
C ASP A 273 -7.59 16.89 2.32
N GLU A 274 -7.68 15.65 1.85
CA GLU A 274 -8.71 14.72 2.33
C GLU A 274 -8.47 14.33 3.78
N ASP A 275 -9.55 14.01 4.51
CA ASP A 275 -9.38 13.37 5.82
C ASP A 275 -8.59 12.07 5.67
N PHE A 276 -7.52 11.93 6.46
CA PHE A 276 -6.60 10.80 6.30
C PHE A 276 -7.31 9.44 6.43
N PHE A 277 -8.21 9.29 7.42
CA PHE A 277 -8.85 8.00 7.68
C PHE A 277 -9.92 7.67 6.64
N ASP A 278 -10.59 8.66 6.08
CA ASP A 278 -11.52 8.48 4.97
C ASP A 278 -10.75 8.04 3.70
N ALA A 279 -9.65 8.71 3.38
CA ALA A 279 -8.77 8.34 2.28
C ALA A 279 -8.17 6.94 2.48
N PHE A 280 -7.64 6.65 3.68
CA PHE A 280 -7.04 5.36 3.99
C PHE A 280 -8.06 4.21 3.93
N SER A 281 -9.29 4.43 4.42
CA SER A 281 -10.35 3.42 4.33
C SER A 281 -10.67 3.04 2.88
N THR A 282 -10.65 4.01 1.98
CA THR A 282 -10.92 3.79 0.55
C THR A 282 -9.85 2.91 -0.09
N VAL A 283 -8.57 3.12 0.25
CA VAL A 283 -7.46 2.35 -0.34
C VAL A 283 -7.23 1.00 0.37
N TRP A 284 -7.67 0.85 1.62
CA TRP A 284 -7.54 -0.40 2.38
C TRP A 284 -8.62 -1.43 2.02
N ILE A 285 -9.84 -0.98 1.73
CA ILE A 285 -11.03 -1.84 1.48
C ILE A 285 -11.26 -2.05 -0.03
N GLY A 286 -10.60 -1.27 -0.88
CA GLY A 286 -10.77 -1.22 -2.35
C GLY A 286 -10.37 -2.47 -3.13
#